data_1564dec5b5833d33c60939b4bcc3f20a
#
_entry.id   1564dec5b5833d33c60939b4bcc3f20a
#
_cell.length_a   1.000
_cell.length_b   1.000
_cell.length_c   1.000
_cell.angle_alpha   90.00
_cell.angle_beta   90.00
_cell.angle_gamma   90.00
#
_symmetry.space_group_name_H-M   'P 1'
#
loop_
_entity.id
_entity.type
_entity.pdbx_description
1 polymer ?
#
loop_
_entity_poly.entity_id
_entity_poly.type
_entity_poly.pdbx_seq_one_letter_code
_entity_poly.pdbx_strand_id
1 'polypeptide(L)'
;MNDASLTELERTQGEANMKFAEATAAKEAAANHLAAAEQAYYDALENYTFGDAPEENYDKKEAAKEALEAAKAAQDAADAVEAKKKNLRATRLFDTTYVVHCARIECKCGMRESYLTLENTHGVKTRQIPQMTIKDWIPDTNIINFGGCFSPENPSVKEAAEMAVHAAQDAIEKKKEGRSGFGKFMDSVIDFFVDDKEVNVDESLMQMCVGECRPEFPPNPEWKLGHKKVTVNGESVLLRRCSIMCNHGGCITILFSGQPD
;
A
#
# COMPACT_ATOMS: atom_id res chain seq x y z
N MET A 1 0.91 -21.96 -16.80
CA MET A 1 -0.02 -20.79 -16.90
C MET A 1 -0.82 -20.99 -18.17
N ASN A 2 -2.16 -21.01 -18.06
CA ASN A 2 -3.04 -21.11 -19.23
C ASN A 2 -2.97 -19.80 -20.03
N ASP A 3 -3.20 -19.86 -21.35
CA ASP A 3 -3.27 -18.67 -22.24
C ASP A 3 -4.23 -17.60 -21.68
N ALA A 4 -5.31 -18.01 -21.01
CA ALA A 4 -6.24 -17.11 -20.32
C ALA A 4 -5.59 -16.18 -19.28
N SER A 5 -4.56 -16.63 -18.54
CA SER A 5 -3.88 -15.79 -17.55
C SER A 5 -2.93 -14.76 -18.16
N LEU A 6 -2.44 -15.01 -19.36
CA LEU A 6 -1.64 -14.04 -20.13
C LEU A 6 -2.51 -12.95 -20.71
N THR A 7 -3.64 -13.34 -21.29
CA THR A 7 -4.62 -12.41 -21.87
C THR A 7 -5.12 -11.45 -20.78
N GLU A 8 -5.35 -11.95 -19.56
CA GLU A 8 -5.73 -11.12 -18.42
C GLU A 8 -4.63 -10.14 -18.00
N LEU A 9 -3.37 -10.59 -17.99
CA LEU A 9 -2.21 -9.76 -17.70
C LEU A 9 -2.03 -8.65 -18.75
N GLU A 10 -2.15 -8.98 -20.02
CA GLU A 10 -2.07 -8.02 -21.13
C GLU A 10 -3.21 -7.01 -21.07
N ARG A 11 -4.42 -7.45 -20.74
CA ARG A 11 -5.58 -6.57 -20.54
C ARG A 11 -5.35 -5.59 -19.39
N THR A 12 -4.90 -6.07 -18.23
CA THR A 12 -4.64 -5.20 -17.06
C THR A 12 -3.53 -4.19 -17.31
N GLN A 13 -2.50 -4.56 -18.06
CA GLN A 13 -1.47 -3.60 -18.50
C GLN A 13 -2.03 -2.57 -19.48
N GLY A 14 -2.84 -2.99 -20.42
CA GLY A 14 -3.52 -2.09 -21.35
C GLY A 14 -4.34 -1.05 -20.59
N GLU A 15 -5.14 -1.49 -19.61
CA GLU A 15 -5.91 -0.61 -18.74
C GLU A 15 -5.03 0.35 -17.91
N ALA A 16 -3.91 -0.14 -17.36
CA ALA A 16 -2.98 0.70 -16.62
C ALA A 16 -2.32 1.75 -17.51
N ASN A 17 -1.96 1.39 -18.74
CA ASN A 17 -1.39 2.32 -19.71
C ASN A 17 -2.42 3.40 -20.15
N MET A 18 -3.67 3.02 -20.38
CA MET A 18 -4.75 3.99 -20.69
C MET A 18 -4.96 4.96 -19.53
N LYS A 19 -5.09 4.44 -18.31
CA LYS A 19 -5.25 5.28 -17.10
C LYS A 19 -4.08 6.21 -16.85
N PHE A 20 -2.87 5.81 -17.22
CA PHE A 20 -1.71 6.70 -17.15
C PHE A 20 -1.79 7.79 -18.22
N ALA A 21 -2.15 7.47 -19.47
CA ALA A 21 -2.30 8.45 -20.54
C ALA A 21 -3.40 9.48 -20.23
N GLU A 22 -4.53 9.03 -19.67
CA GLU A 22 -5.61 9.92 -19.19
C GLU A 22 -5.11 10.86 -18.07
N ALA A 23 -4.32 10.35 -17.13
CA ALA A 23 -3.77 11.17 -16.04
C ALA A 23 -2.75 12.21 -16.57
N THR A 24 -1.94 11.85 -17.57
CA THR A 24 -1.01 12.77 -18.22
C THR A 24 -1.76 13.88 -18.97
N ALA A 25 -2.81 13.56 -19.72
CA ALA A 25 -3.65 14.53 -20.40
C ALA A 25 -4.38 15.48 -19.41
N ALA A 26 -4.86 14.95 -18.29
CA ALA A 26 -5.48 15.75 -17.24
C ALA A 26 -4.47 16.71 -16.59
N LYS A 27 -3.23 16.30 -16.39
CA LYS A 27 -2.15 17.15 -15.91
C LYS A 27 -1.83 18.29 -16.87
N GLU A 28 -1.72 18.00 -18.18
CA GLU A 28 -1.49 19.03 -19.20
C GLU A 28 -2.64 20.05 -19.24
N ALA A 29 -3.89 19.57 -19.14
CA ALA A 29 -5.05 20.45 -19.08
C ALA A 29 -5.04 21.34 -17.83
N ALA A 30 -4.67 20.80 -16.67
CA ALA A 30 -4.53 21.56 -15.43
C ALA A 30 -3.40 22.61 -15.53
N ALA A 31 -2.26 22.28 -16.13
CA ALA A 31 -1.16 23.20 -16.37
C ALA A 31 -1.57 24.38 -17.28
N ASN A 32 -2.32 24.10 -18.34
CA ASN A 32 -2.85 25.13 -19.24
C ASN A 32 -3.86 26.04 -18.51
N HIS A 33 -4.71 25.45 -17.67
CA HIS A 33 -5.66 26.23 -16.86
C HIS A 33 -4.93 27.10 -15.82
N LEU A 34 -3.89 26.60 -15.19
CA LEU A 34 -3.05 27.36 -14.27
C LEU A 34 -2.39 28.56 -14.97
N ALA A 35 -1.78 28.34 -16.14
CA ALA A 35 -1.16 29.42 -16.92
C ALA A 35 -2.16 30.52 -17.31
N ALA A 36 -3.39 30.13 -17.69
CA ALA A 36 -4.45 31.07 -17.99
C ALA A 36 -4.91 31.87 -16.75
N ALA A 37 -5.01 31.22 -15.60
CA ALA A 37 -5.37 31.86 -14.33
C ALA A 37 -4.27 32.83 -13.83
N GLU A 38 -3.00 32.47 -14.02
CA GLU A 38 -1.85 33.33 -13.74
C GLU A 38 -1.89 34.59 -14.59
N GLN A 39 -2.11 34.46 -15.88
CA GLN A 39 -2.23 35.62 -16.78
C GLN A 39 -3.41 36.51 -16.35
N ALA A 40 -4.58 35.94 -16.10
CA ALA A 40 -5.75 36.71 -15.66
C ALA A 40 -5.52 37.45 -14.34
N TYR A 41 -4.77 36.83 -13.40
CA TYR A 41 -4.40 37.49 -12.15
C TYR A 41 -3.46 38.67 -12.38
N TYR A 42 -2.45 38.55 -13.21
CA TYR A 42 -1.54 39.65 -13.54
C TYR A 42 -2.25 40.80 -14.26
N ASP A 43 -3.14 40.47 -15.20
CA ASP A 43 -3.95 41.48 -15.89
C ASP A 43 -4.87 42.22 -14.92
N ALA A 44 -5.49 41.49 -13.98
CA ALA A 44 -6.35 42.11 -12.94
C ALA A 44 -5.52 42.95 -11.95
N LEU A 45 -4.32 42.56 -11.62
CA LEU A 45 -3.39 43.30 -10.75
C LEU A 45 -2.91 44.58 -11.41
N GLU A 46 -2.57 44.52 -12.70
CA GLU A 46 -2.19 45.72 -13.47
C GLU A 46 -3.35 46.74 -13.54
N ASN A 47 -4.56 46.28 -13.85
CA ASN A 47 -5.74 47.11 -13.88
C ASN A 47 -6.09 47.72 -12.51
N TYR A 48 -5.85 46.97 -11.41
CA TYR A 48 -6.03 47.49 -10.06
C TYR A 48 -5.00 48.58 -9.73
N THR A 49 -3.77 48.41 -10.18
CA THR A 49 -2.67 49.34 -9.84
C THR A 49 -2.69 50.60 -10.65
N PHE A 50 -3.08 50.51 -11.93
CA PHE A 50 -3.01 51.64 -12.89
C PHE A 50 -4.34 52.04 -13.51
N GLY A 51 -5.44 51.38 -13.11
CA GLY A 51 -6.77 51.63 -13.68
C GLY A 51 -7.55 52.76 -13.01
N ASP A 52 -8.56 53.32 -13.71
CA ASP A 52 -9.35 54.50 -13.32
C ASP A 52 -10.51 54.17 -12.34
N ALA A 53 -10.77 52.88 -12.00
CA ALA A 53 -11.88 52.46 -11.14
C ALA A 53 -11.40 51.49 -10.03
N PRO A 54 -10.80 51.99 -8.96
CA PRO A 54 -10.11 51.15 -7.97
C PRO A 54 -11.04 50.19 -7.19
N GLU A 55 -12.29 50.57 -6.91
CA GLU A 55 -13.21 49.67 -6.18
C GLU A 55 -13.68 48.48 -7.04
N GLU A 56 -14.06 48.70 -8.29
CA GLU A 56 -14.48 47.65 -9.21
C GLU A 56 -13.31 46.73 -9.56
N ASN A 57 -12.13 47.28 -9.70
CA ASN A 57 -10.91 46.51 -10.00
C ASN A 57 -10.41 45.70 -8.79
N TYR A 58 -10.75 46.10 -7.56
CA TYR A 58 -10.43 45.32 -6.36
C TYR A 58 -11.15 43.97 -6.36
N ASP A 59 -12.45 43.95 -6.61
CA ASP A 59 -13.23 42.71 -6.65
C ASP A 59 -12.76 41.79 -7.76
N LYS A 60 -12.41 42.33 -8.93
CA LYS A 60 -11.84 41.55 -10.04
C LYS A 60 -10.48 40.93 -9.69
N LYS A 61 -9.65 41.68 -8.98
CA LYS A 61 -8.34 41.18 -8.51
C LYS A 61 -8.51 40.06 -7.49
N GLU A 62 -9.40 40.20 -6.51
CA GLU A 62 -9.63 39.15 -5.51
C GLU A 62 -10.25 37.89 -6.14
N ALA A 63 -11.21 38.04 -7.08
CA ALA A 63 -11.77 36.92 -7.83
C ALA A 63 -10.71 36.19 -8.67
N ALA A 64 -9.81 36.92 -9.33
CA ALA A 64 -8.72 36.36 -10.10
C ALA A 64 -7.68 35.63 -9.21
N LYS A 65 -7.45 36.15 -8.01
CA LYS A 65 -6.59 35.50 -7.00
C LYS A 65 -7.19 34.20 -6.52
N GLU A 66 -8.47 34.13 -6.19
CA GLU A 66 -9.15 32.89 -5.80
C GLU A 66 -9.12 31.87 -6.93
N ALA A 67 -9.33 32.29 -8.17
CA ALA A 67 -9.23 31.42 -9.34
C ALA A 67 -7.81 30.85 -9.52
N LEU A 68 -6.79 31.67 -9.28
CA LEU A 68 -5.40 31.22 -9.32
C LEU A 68 -5.08 30.19 -8.23
N GLU A 69 -5.53 30.39 -6.99
CA GLU A 69 -5.37 29.46 -5.90
C GLU A 69 -6.06 28.12 -6.19
N ALA A 70 -7.29 28.18 -6.73
CA ALA A 70 -8.02 27.00 -7.16
C ALA A 70 -7.31 26.24 -8.30
N ALA A 71 -6.75 26.97 -9.28
CA ALA A 71 -5.99 26.37 -10.38
C ALA A 71 -4.69 25.71 -9.89
N LYS A 72 -3.99 26.30 -8.92
CA LYS A 72 -2.81 25.69 -8.27
C LYS A 72 -3.16 24.39 -7.55
N ALA A 73 -4.23 24.39 -6.77
CA ALA A 73 -4.71 23.18 -6.09
C ALA A 73 -5.10 22.07 -7.08
N ALA A 74 -5.72 22.42 -8.21
CA ALA A 74 -6.06 21.48 -9.28
C ALA A 74 -4.80 20.90 -9.96
N GLN A 75 -3.77 21.70 -10.17
CA GLN A 75 -2.48 21.25 -10.71
C GLN A 75 -1.81 20.26 -9.76
N ASP A 76 -1.72 20.59 -8.47
CA ASP A 76 -1.11 19.71 -7.45
C ASP A 76 -1.85 18.36 -7.36
N ALA A 77 -3.18 18.39 -7.43
CA ALA A 77 -4.00 17.19 -7.45
C ALA A 77 -3.75 16.35 -8.71
N ALA A 78 -3.63 16.96 -9.88
CA ALA A 78 -3.34 16.28 -11.14
C ALA A 78 -1.94 15.66 -11.13
N ASP A 79 -0.94 16.35 -10.60
CA ASP A 79 0.43 15.84 -10.43
C ASP A 79 0.47 14.62 -9.51
N ALA A 80 -0.25 14.65 -8.40
CA ALA A 80 -0.37 13.52 -7.48
C ALA A 80 -1.03 12.29 -8.14
N VAL A 81 -2.08 12.52 -8.94
CA VAL A 81 -2.75 11.45 -9.69
C VAL A 81 -1.84 10.85 -10.75
N GLU A 82 -1.12 11.67 -11.52
CA GLU A 82 -0.17 11.18 -12.52
C GLU A 82 0.94 10.37 -11.87
N ALA A 83 1.56 10.85 -10.78
CA ALA A 83 2.59 10.13 -10.04
C ALA A 83 2.10 8.77 -9.54
N LYS A 84 0.87 8.71 -8.99
CA LYS A 84 0.24 7.45 -8.56
C LYS A 84 0.01 6.50 -9.74
N LYS A 85 -0.45 6.99 -10.89
CA LYS A 85 -0.67 6.17 -12.10
C LYS A 85 0.63 5.72 -12.73
N LYS A 86 1.66 6.56 -12.73
CA LYS A 86 3.02 6.20 -13.17
C LYS A 86 3.57 5.04 -12.32
N ASN A 87 3.41 5.11 -11.00
CA ASN A 87 3.76 4.02 -10.10
C ASN A 87 2.98 2.74 -10.39
N LEU A 88 1.68 2.83 -10.66
CA LEU A 88 0.85 1.69 -11.07
C LEU A 88 1.29 1.10 -12.43
N ARG A 89 1.66 1.92 -13.41
CA ARG A 89 2.17 1.48 -14.70
C ARG A 89 3.54 0.80 -14.59
N ALA A 90 4.42 1.34 -13.75
CA ALA A 90 5.72 0.74 -13.43
C ALA A 90 5.58 -0.56 -12.62
N THR A 91 4.34 -1.01 -12.41
CA THR A 91 4.05 -2.10 -11.51
C THR A 91 4.53 -3.44 -12.00
N ARG A 92 4.85 -4.21 -11.05
CA ARG A 92 5.25 -5.57 -10.87
C ARG A 92 4.65 -6.60 -11.83
N LEU A 93 3.50 -6.33 -12.48
CA LEU A 93 2.84 -7.26 -13.40
C LEU A 93 3.69 -7.66 -14.61
N PHE A 94 4.52 -6.72 -15.10
CA PHE A 94 5.44 -6.94 -16.21
C PHE A 94 6.92 -6.92 -15.79
N ASP A 95 7.20 -6.76 -14.50
CA ASP A 95 8.56 -6.84 -14.00
C ASP A 95 9.06 -8.28 -14.07
N THR A 96 9.92 -8.53 -15.03
CA THR A 96 10.53 -9.84 -15.30
C THR A 96 11.92 -9.97 -14.67
N THR A 97 12.29 -9.07 -13.77
CA THR A 97 13.54 -9.15 -13.04
C THR A 97 13.60 -10.43 -12.22
N TYR A 98 14.66 -11.20 -12.38
CA TYR A 98 14.89 -12.42 -11.64
C TYR A 98 15.12 -12.13 -10.16
N VAL A 99 14.49 -12.92 -9.30
CA VAL A 99 14.57 -12.79 -7.85
C VAL A 99 15.60 -13.74 -7.29
N VAL A 100 16.49 -13.21 -6.47
CA VAL A 100 17.59 -13.94 -5.87
C VAL A 100 17.50 -13.91 -4.34
N HIS A 101 18.34 -14.70 -3.68
CA HIS A 101 18.49 -14.70 -2.23
C HIS A 101 18.63 -13.29 -1.66
N CYS A 102 18.05 -13.02 -0.49
CA CYS A 102 17.96 -11.71 0.16
C CYS A 102 17.09 -10.69 -0.58
N ALA A 103 16.18 -11.11 -1.46
CA ALA A 103 15.14 -10.25 -1.99
C ALA A 103 14.24 -9.71 -0.87
N ARG A 104 13.85 -8.44 -0.94
CA ARG A 104 12.91 -7.83 0.03
C ARG A 104 11.48 -8.09 -0.39
N ILE A 105 10.67 -8.43 0.59
CA ILE A 105 9.25 -8.73 0.45
C ILE A 105 8.42 -7.93 1.44
N GLU A 106 7.16 -7.73 1.11
CA GLU A 106 6.15 -7.18 2.01
C GLU A 106 4.92 -8.08 2.04
N CYS A 107 4.25 -8.11 3.17
CA CYS A 107 2.91 -8.66 3.29
C CYS A 107 1.92 -7.52 3.50
N LYS A 108 0.79 -7.53 2.77
CA LYS A 108 -0.26 -6.50 2.90
C LYS A 108 -0.80 -6.38 4.34
N CYS A 109 -0.76 -7.48 5.09
CA CYS A 109 -1.18 -7.54 6.50
C CYS A 109 0.00 -7.59 7.47
N GLY A 110 1.25 -7.44 6.98
CA GLY A 110 2.45 -7.51 7.81
C GLY A 110 2.82 -6.16 8.40
N MET A 111 3.43 -6.19 9.57
CA MET A 111 3.86 -5.00 10.31
C MET A 111 5.11 -4.34 9.69
N ARG A 112 5.96 -5.11 9.02
CA ARG A 112 7.23 -4.65 8.42
C ARG A 112 7.57 -5.41 7.15
N GLU A 113 8.50 -4.86 6.39
CA GLU A 113 9.16 -5.60 5.31
C GLU A 113 9.96 -6.78 5.86
N SER A 114 10.19 -7.77 5.01
CA SER A 114 10.95 -8.96 5.31
C SER A 114 11.80 -9.41 4.12
N TYR A 115 12.39 -10.59 4.21
CA TYR A 115 13.33 -11.09 3.22
C TYR A 115 12.97 -12.50 2.75
N LEU A 116 13.32 -12.77 1.48
CA LEU A 116 13.37 -14.13 0.94
C LEU A 116 14.77 -14.70 1.13
N THR A 117 14.84 -15.89 1.70
CA THR A 117 16.10 -16.58 1.97
C THR A 117 16.13 -17.96 1.33
N LEU A 118 17.32 -18.45 1.03
CA LEU A 118 17.57 -19.83 0.64
C LEU A 118 18.55 -20.44 1.64
N GLU A 119 18.16 -21.55 2.25
CA GLU A 119 19.04 -22.34 3.09
C GLU A 119 20.07 -23.09 2.20
N ASN A 120 19.61 -23.64 1.10
CA ASN A 120 20.43 -24.36 0.13
C ASN A 120 20.23 -23.80 -1.27
N THR A 121 21.34 -23.58 -1.98
CA THR A 121 21.28 -23.09 -3.36
C THR A 121 20.79 -24.17 -4.33
N HIS A 122 20.01 -23.78 -5.33
CA HIS A 122 19.61 -24.64 -6.44
C HIS A 122 20.73 -24.91 -7.47
N GLY A 123 21.97 -24.46 -7.20
CA GLY A 123 23.11 -24.60 -8.11
C GLY A 123 23.18 -23.54 -9.19
N VAL A 124 22.15 -22.71 -9.35
CA VAL A 124 22.09 -21.62 -10.33
C VAL A 124 22.20 -20.27 -9.63
N LYS A 125 22.95 -19.35 -10.21
CA LYS A 125 23.18 -18.01 -9.69
C LYS A 125 22.86 -16.95 -10.76
N THR A 126 22.25 -15.86 -10.33
CA THR A 126 22.09 -14.64 -11.12
C THR A 126 22.94 -13.56 -10.47
N ARG A 127 23.89 -12.94 -11.23
CA ARG A 127 24.88 -11.99 -10.69
C ARG A 127 25.60 -12.52 -9.44
N GLN A 128 26.00 -13.79 -9.44
CA GLN A 128 26.68 -14.51 -8.35
C GLN A 128 25.84 -14.77 -7.10
N ILE A 129 24.55 -14.39 -7.07
CA ILE A 129 23.64 -14.61 -5.97
C ILE A 129 22.70 -15.80 -6.31
N PRO A 130 22.41 -16.70 -5.36
CA PRO A 130 21.54 -17.86 -5.61
C PRO A 130 20.16 -17.46 -6.15
N GLN A 131 19.77 -18.08 -7.27
CA GLN A 131 18.49 -17.85 -7.94
C GLN A 131 17.38 -18.55 -7.18
N MET A 132 16.23 -17.85 -7.00
CA MET A 132 15.03 -18.40 -6.38
C MET A 132 14.03 -18.93 -7.42
N THR A 133 13.20 -19.87 -6.99
CA THR A 133 12.14 -20.49 -7.77
C THR A 133 10.76 -20.21 -7.16
N ILE A 134 9.70 -20.55 -7.88
CA ILE A 134 8.32 -20.41 -7.37
C ILE A 134 8.01 -21.37 -6.22
N LYS A 135 8.88 -22.32 -5.93
CA LYS A 135 8.76 -23.29 -4.83
C LYS A 135 9.48 -22.88 -3.55
N ASP A 136 10.18 -21.75 -3.56
CA ASP A 136 10.85 -21.20 -2.38
C ASP A 136 9.86 -20.36 -1.57
N TRP A 137 8.99 -21.02 -0.83
CA TRP A 137 7.90 -20.42 -0.07
C TRP A 137 7.82 -20.86 1.39
N ILE A 138 8.66 -21.76 1.86
CA ILE A 138 8.59 -22.35 3.20
C ILE A 138 8.71 -21.26 4.26
N PRO A 139 7.71 -21.13 5.19
CA PRO A 139 7.78 -20.17 6.28
C PRO A 139 9.05 -20.35 7.12
N ASP A 140 9.58 -19.25 7.61
CA ASP A 140 10.80 -19.15 8.43
C ASP A 140 12.10 -19.70 7.78
N THR A 141 11.98 -20.40 6.66
CA THR A 141 13.12 -20.87 5.85
C THR A 141 13.31 -19.99 4.61
N ASN A 142 12.27 -19.86 3.79
CA ASN A 142 12.33 -19.03 2.59
C ASN A 142 11.69 -17.66 2.83
N ILE A 143 10.54 -17.61 3.51
CA ILE A 143 9.82 -16.39 3.82
C ILE A 143 10.02 -16.10 5.31
N ILE A 144 10.87 -15.14 5.63
CA ILE A 144 11.03 -14.68 7.01
C ILE A 144 9.76 -13.91 7.41
N ASN A 145 9.33 -14.06 8.64
CA ASN A 145 8.09 -13.43 9.13
C ASN A 145 8.13 -11.89 9.08
N PHE A 146 6.95 -11.29 9.06
CA PHE A 146 6.76 -9.84 8.92
C PHE A 146 6.62 -9.10 10.25
N GLY A 147 7.10 -9.69 11.35
CA GLY A 147 7.04 -9.12 12.70
C GLY A 147 5.69 -9.32 13.37
N GLY A 148 4.68 -8.56 12.99
CA GLY A 148 3.29 -8.72 13.41
C GLY A 148 2.34 -8.85 12.23
N CYS A 149 1.10 -9.23 12.51
CA CYS A 149 0.03 -9.37 11.54
C CYS A 149 -1.18 -8.55 11.98
N PHE A 150 -1.79 -7.82 11.04
CA PHE A 150 -3.02 -7.03 11.26
C PHE A 150 -4.25 -7.69 10.63
N SER A 151 -4.13 -8.91 10.13
CA SER A 151 -5.27 -9.57 9.48
C SER A 151 -6.29 -10.04 10.48
N PRO A 152 -7.58 -9.68 10.34
CA PRO A 152 -8.65 -10.21 11.18
C PRO A 152 -8.89 -11.72 11.00
N GLU A 153 -8.35 -12.32 9.92
CA GLU A 153 -8.40 -13.77 9.69
C GLU A 153 -7.35 -14.53 10.50
N ASN A 154 -6.34 -13.83 11.04
CA ASN A 154 -5.30 -14.46 11.85
C ASN A 154 -5.82 -14.75 13.26
N PRO A 155 -5.79 -16.02 13.73
CA PRO A 155 -6.24 -16.38 15.08
C PRO A 155 -5.58 -15.57 16.20
N SER A 156 -4.28 -15.27 16.10
CA SER A 156 -3.58 -14.50 17.12
C SER A 156 -4.00 -13.03 17.19
N VAL A 157 -4.54 -12.46 16.10
CA VAL A 157 -5.16 -11.12 16.11
C VAL A 157 -6.49 -11.17 16.84
N LYS A 158 -7.29 -12.24 16.65
CA LYS A 158 -8.55 -12.43 17.38
C LYS A 158 -8.30 -12.59 18.87
N GLU A 159 -7.32 -13.42 19.26
CA GLU A 159 -6.91 -13.58 20.66
C GLU A 159 -6.44 -12.25 21.27
N ALA A 160 -5.67 -11.46 20.53
CA ALA A 160 -5.22 -10.14 20.99
C ALA A 160 -6.42 -9.18 21.19
N ALA A 161 -7.40 -9.22 20.28
CA ALA A 161 -8.62 -8.43 20.40
C ALA A 161 -9.48 -8.87 21.61
N GLU A 162 -9.63 -10.17 21.83
CA GLU A 162 -10.34 -10.72 23.00
C GLU A 162 -9.64 -10.31 24.30
N MET A 163 -8.32 -10.40 24.36
CA MET A 163 -7.55 -9.94 25.54
C MET A 163 -7.74 -8.44 25.80
N ALA A 164 -7.78 -7.61 24.73
CA ALA A 164 -8.04 -6.19 24.87
C ALA A 164 -9.44 -5.89 25.43
N VAL A 165 -10.45 -6.63 24.98
CA VAL A 165 -11.83 -6.55 25.52
C VAL A 165 -11.87 -6.91 27.00
N HIS A 166 -11.26 -8.03 27.39
CA HIS A 166 -11.21 -8.46 28.80
C HIS A 166 -10.49 -7.43 29.67
N ALA A 167 -9.35 -6.91 29.20
CA ALA A 167 -8.63 -5.87 29.91
C ALA A 167 -9.44 -4.58 30.09
N ALA A 168 -10.23 -4.19 29.08
CA ALA A 168 -11.14 -3.05 29.17
C ALA A 168 -12.27 -3.30 30.17
N GLN A 169 -12.88 -4.49 30.17
CA GLN A 169 -13.92 -4.89 31.13
C GLN A 169 -13.39 -4.87 32.56
N ASP A 170 -12.22 -5.46 32.82
CA ASP A 170 -11.56 -5.44 34.12
C ASP A 170 -11.26 -4.00 34.62
N ALA A 171 -10.88 -3.11 33.69
CA ALA A 171 -10.62 -1.72 34.03
C ALA A 171 -11.90 -0.98 34.41
N ILE A 172 -13.02 -1.26 33.73
CA ILE A 172 -14.34 -0.70 34.07
C ILE A 172 -14.82 -1.20 35.43
N GLU A 173 -14.65 -2.47 35.73
CA GLU A 173 -15.03 -3.04 37.03
C GLU A 173 -14.21 -2.42 38.19
N LYS A 174 -12.88 -2.30 37.99
CA LYS A 174 -12.00 -1.64 38.97
C LYS A 174 -12.33 -0.17 39.16
N LYS A 175 -12.79 0.54 38.15
CA LYS A 175 -13.26 1.94 38.20
C LYS A 175 -14.57 2.04 38.99
N LYS A 176 -15.50 1.08 38.82
CA LYS A 176 -16.74 0.98 39.59
C LYS A 176 -16.51 0.68 41.08
N GLU A 177 -15.45 -0.05 41.41
CA GLU A 177 -15.08 -0.36 42.80
C GLU A 177 -14.29 0.77 43.53
N GLY A 178 -14.12 1.93 42.88
CA GLY A 178 -13.47 3.11 43.46
C GLY A 178 -11.96 3.01 43.64
N ARG A 179 -11.29 2.05 43.00
CA ARG A 179 -9.82 1.93 42.99
C ARG A 179 -9.20 2.83 41.92
N SER A 180 -8.81 4.03 42.35
CA SER A 180 -8.04 4.99 41.58
C SER A 180 -6.66 4.43 41.22
N GLY A 181 -6.25 4.47 39.94
CA GLY A 181 -4.86 4.34 39.59
C GLY A 181 -4.45 3.73 38.25
N PHE A 182 -5.28 3.76 37.20
CA PHE A 182 -4.78 3.42 35.86
C PHE A 182 -5.11 4.54 34.86
N GLY A 183 -4.05 5.10 34.33
CA GLY A 183 -4.01 6.40 33.73
C GLY A 183 -4.78 6.61 32.42
N LYS A 184 -4.84 7.86 32.01
CA LYS A 184 -5.49 8.49 30.84
C LYS A 184 -5.41 7.75 29.50
N PHE A 185 -4.50 6.77 29.34
CA PHE A 185 -4.37 5.98 28.12
C PHE A 185 -5.52 4.96 27.99
N MET A 186 -5.91 4.30 29.08
CA MET A 186 -7.03 3.36 29.10
C MET A 186 -8.39 4.07 28.99
N ASP A 187 -8.51 5.29 29.50
CA ASP A 187 -9.74 6.10 29.34
C ASP A 187 -10.04 6.37 27.86
N SER A 188 -9.04 6.65 27.04
CA SER A 188 -9.20 6.90 25.59
C SER A 188 -9.64 5.64 24.81
N VAL A 189 -9.14 4.47 25.20
CA VAL A 189 -9.55 3.18 24.59
C VAL A 189 -10.96 2.81 25.03
N ILE A 190 -11.28 3.02 26.31
CA ILE A 190 -12.61 2.72 26.89
C ILE A 190 -13.67 3.65 26.30
N ASP A 191 -13.41 4.96 26.18
CA ASP A 191 -14.36 5.93 25.60
C ASP A 191 -14.64 5.66 24.10
N PHE A 192 -13.72 5.02 23.39
CA PHE A 192 -13.91 4.66 21.99
C PHE A 192 -14.77 3.38 21.81
N PHE A 193 -14.73 2.43 22.77
CA PHE A 193 -15.41 1.13 22.66
C PHE A 193 -16.61 0.94 23.59
N VAL A 194 -16.87 1.85 24.52
CA VAL A 194 -17.96 1.73 25.48
C VAL A 194 -19.05 2.75 25.21
N ASP A 195 -19.91 2.42 24.26
CA ASP A 195 -21.28 2.91 24.26
C ASP A 195 -22.13 1.89 25.06
N ASP A 196 -22.24 2.17 26.31
CA ASP A 196 -23.11 1.75 27.41
C ASP A 196 -23.55 0.28 27.59
N LYS A 197 -23.29 -0.74 26.76
CA LYS A 197 -23.88 -2.06 27.08
C LYS A 197 -23.14 -3.35 26.75
N GLU A 198 -22.28 -3.45 25.76
CA GLU A 198 -21.53 -4.71 25.52
C GLU A 198 -20.28 -4.41 24.68
N VAL A 199 -19.09 -4.74 25.22
CA VAL A 199 -17.86 -4.68 24.43
C VAL A 199 -17.82 -5.93 23.55
N ASN A 200 -18.09 -5.75 22.26
CA ASN A 200 -18.01 -6.81 21.28
C ASN A 200 -16.69 -6.75 20.52
N VAL A 201 -16.09 -7.92 20.24
CA VAL A 201 -14.97 -8.04 19.31
C VAL A 201 -15.52 -7.86 17.92
N ASP A 202 -15.47 -6.64 17.40
CA ASP A 202 -15.85 -6.32 16.04
C ASP A 202 -14.63 -6.21 15.11
N GLU A 203 -14.89 -6.05 13.82
CA GLU A 203 -13.82 -5.96 12.81
C GLU A 203 -12.94 -4.72 13.01
N SER A 204 -13.48 -3.62 13.51
CA SER A 204 -12.75 -2.39 13.78
C SER A 204 -11.74 -2.56 14.92
N LEU A 205 -12.10 -3.27 15.98
CA LEU A 205 -11.19 -3.61 17.07
C LEU A 205 -10.07 -4.54 16.58
N MET A 206 -10.41 -5.56 15.78
CA MET A 206 -9.42 -6.47 15.22
C MET A 206 -8.40 -5.76 14.32
N GLN A 207 -8.82 -4.75 13.54
CA GLN A 207 -7.90 -3.94 12.72
C GLN A 207 -6.92 -3.10 13.53
N MET A 208 -7.21 -2.83 14.81
CA MET A 208 -6.32 -2.10 15.72
C MET A 208 -5.38 -3.03 16.50
N CYS A 209 -5.61 -4.33 16.47
CA CYS A 209 -4.81 -5.33 17.17
C CYS A 209 -3.72 -5.89 16.27
N VAL A 210 -2.61 -6.24 16.88
CA VAL A 210 -1.46 -6.89 16.22
C VAL A 210 -1.29 -8.28 16.81
N GLY A 211 -1.42 -9.28 15.94
CA GLY A 211 -1.14 -10.66 16.29
C GLY A 211 0.27 -11.11 15.86
N GLU A 212 0.66 -12.30 16.24
CA GLU A 212 1.89 -12.92 15.78
C GLU A 212 1.82 -13.22 14.28
N CYS A 213 2.87 -12.87 13.53
CA CYS A 213 2.95 -13.19 12.13
C CYS A 213 3.57 -14.58 11.93
N ARG A 214 2.75 -15.54 11.62
CA ARG A 214 3.15 -16.88 11.15
C ARG A 214 2.55 -17.11 9.77
N PRO A 215 3.30 -16.88 8.68
CA PRO A 215 2.78 -17.12 7.34
C PRO A 215 2.34 -18.57 7.18
N GLU A 216 1.09 -18.77 6.78
CA GLU A 216 0.55 -20.08 6.47
C GLU A 216 0.07 -20.11 5.02
N PHE A 217 0.22 -21.27 4.36
CA PHE A 217 -0.12 -21.40 2.96
C PHE A 217 -1.03 -22.62 2.72
N PRO A 218 -1.85 -22.59 1.65
CA PRO A 218 -2.66 -23.74 1.29
C PRO A 218 -1.78 -24.93 0.87
N PRO A 219 -2.33 -26.14 0.75
CA PRO A 219 -1.59 -27.30 0.25
C PRO A 219 -0.98 -27.02 -1.14
N ASN A 220 0.30 -27.42 -1.32
CA ASN A 220 1.08 -27.20 -2.53
C ASN A 220 1.12 -25.73 -3.00
N PRO A 221 1.55 -24.80 -2.13
CA PRO A 221 1.64 -23.41 -2.49
C PRO A 221 2.73 -23.17 -3.53
N GLU A 222 2.58 -22.10 -4.27
CA GLU A 222 3.60 -21.61 -5.20
C GLU A 222 3.43 -20.11 -5.41
N TRP A 223 4.53 -19.43 -5.64
CA TRP A 223 4.48 -18.06 -6.14
C TRP A 223 3.82 -18.03 -7.50
N LYS A 224 2.81 -17.16 -7.67
CA LYS A 224 2.13 -16.97 -8.94
C LYS A 224 2.95 -16.07 -9.85
N LEU A 225 2.77 -16.21 -11.18
CA LEU A 225 3.39 -15.38 -12.21
C LEU A 225 4.92 -15.60 -12.38
N GLY A 226 5.44 -16.78 -12.06
CA GLY A 226 6.82 -17.19 -12.35
C GLY A 226 7.19 -17.14 -13.83
N HIS A 227 8.45 -17.34 -14.15
CA HIS A 227 8.92 -17.31 -15.54
C HIS A 227 8.39 -18.51 -16.32
N LYS A 228 7.84 -18.27 -17.53
CA LYS A 228 7.18 -19.32 -18.32
C LYS A 228 8.12 -20.36 -18.94
N LYS A 229 9.33 -19.94 -19.30
CA LYS A 229 10.24 -20.74 -20.13
C LYS A 229 11.57 -21.06 -19.43
N VAL A 230 11.92 -20.31 -18.37
CA VAL A 230 13.16 -20.51 -17.64
C VAL A 230 12.86 -21.24 -16.34
N THR A 231 13.53 -22.35 -16.17
CA THR A 231 13.37 -23.22 -15.00
C THR A 231 14.72 -23.54 -14.36
N VAL A 232 14.70 -23.79 -13.08
CA VAL A 232 15.83 -24.29 -12.28
C VAL A 232 15.36 -25.55 -11.57
N ASN A 233 16.03 -26.68 -11.79
CA ASN A 233 15.63 -28.00 -11.31
C ASN A 233 14.17 -28.39 -11.66
N GLY A 234 13.69 -27.95 -12.83
CA GLY A 234 12.32 -28.21 -13.28
C GLY A 234 11.27 -27.22 -12.80
N GLU A 235 11.60 -26.34 -11.83
CA GLU A 235 10.70 -25.35 -11.28
C GLU A 235 10.92 -23.97 -11.91
N SER A 236 9.84 -23.24 -12.17
CA SER A 236 9.90 -21.90 -12.76
C SER A 236 10.68 -20.94 -11.89
N VAL A 237 11.55 -20.13 -12.49
CA VAL A 237 12.28 -19.08 -11.76
C VAL A 237 11.34 -18.01 -11.23
N LEU A 238 11.63 -17.54 -10.03
CA LEU A 238 10.89 -16.46 -9.38
C LEU A 238 11.22 -15.12 -10.03
N LEU A 239 10.17 -14.35 -10.31
CA LEU A 239 10.27 -12.99 -10.87
C LEU A 239 9.71 -11.96 -9.88
N ARG A 240 10.22 -10.73 -9.95
CA ARG A 240 9.78 -9.65 -9.05
C ARG A 240 8.28 -9.38 -9.08
N ARG A 241 7.60 -9.66 -10.19
CA ARG A 241 6.13 -9.58 -10.31
C ARG A 241 5.37 -10.67 -9.54
N CYS A 242 6.07 -11.68 -9.02
CA CYS A 242 5.43 -12.80 -8.33
C CYS A 242 4.79 -12.36 -7.01
N SER A 243 3.73 -13.05 -6.67
CA SER A 243 3.04 -12.92 -5.38
C SER A 243 2.57 -14.27 -4.87
N ILE A 244 2.38 -14.38 -3.57
CA ILE A 244 1.82 -15.55 -2.91
C ILE A 244 0.82 -15.10 -1.84
N MET A 245 -0.28 -15.86 -1.68
CA MET A 245 -1.31 -15.54 -0.69
C MET A 245 -1.11 -16.35 0.57
N CYS A 246 -1.11 -15.67 1.70
CA CYS A 246 -1.20 -16.29 3.02
C CYS A 246 -2.65 -16.69 3.31
N ASN A 247 -2.87 -17.80 4.03
CA ASN A 247 -4.20 -18.24 4.48
C ASN A 247 -4.92 -17.20 5.35
N HIS A 248 -4.17 -16.34 6.00
CA HIS A 248 -4.71 -15.20 6.77
C HIS A 248 -5.05 -13.98 5.89
N GLY A 249 -5.25 -14.13 4.59
CA GLY A 249 -5.67 -13.07 3.67
C GLY A 249 -4.56 -12.11 3.24
N GLY A 250 -3.34 -12.24 3.77
CA GLY A 250 -2.20 -11.39 3.40
C GLY A 250 -1.64 -11.74 2.02
N CYS A 251 -1.59 -10.78 1.11
CA CYS A 251 -0.86 -10.90 -0.15
C CYS A 251 0.61 -10.53 0.07
N ILE A 252 1.52 -11.49 -0.15
CA ILE A 252 2.96 -11.29 -0.07
C ILE A 252 3.47 -10.96 -1.46
N THR A 253 4.21 -9.86 -1.57
CA THR A 253 4.78 -9.36 -2.83
C THR A 253 6.25 -9.01 -2.68
N ILE A 254 6.97 -8.97 -3.80
CA ILE A 254 8.41 -8.73 -3.83
C ILE A 254 8.68 -7.27 -4.11
N LEU A 255 9.30 -6.56 -3.17
CA LEU A 255 9.65 -5.15 -3.27
C LEU A 255 10.93 -4.92 -4.06
N PHE A 256 11.94 -5.72 -3.79
CA PHE A 256 13.27 -5.65 -4.40
C PHE A 256 13.76 -7.06 -4.72
N SER A 257 14.38 -7.22 -5.88
CA SER A 257 14.76 -8.54 -6.42
C SER A 257 15.95 -9.21 -5.71
N GLY A 258 16.66 -8.51 -4.85
CA GLY A 258 17.91 -8.97 -4.23
C GLY A 258 19.15 -8.80 -5.11
N GLN A 259 18.99 -8.39 -6.37
CA GLN A 259 20.11 -8.16 -7.25
C GLN A 259 20.75 -6.79 -6.97
N PRO A 260 22.06 -6.66 -7.00
CA PRO A 260 22.73 -5.36 -6.96
C PRO A 260 22.40 -4.55 -8.21
N ASP A 261 22.39 -3.24 -8.08
CA ASP A 261 22.18 -2.27 -9.15
C ASP A 261 23.27 -2.36 -10.24
#